data_e98b8bd2ce45e65205d005abb7ecfc58
#
_entry.id   e98b8bd2ce45e65205d005abb7ecfc58
#
_cell.length_a   1.000
_cell.length_b   1.000
_cell.length_c   1.000
_cell.angle_alpha   90.00
_cell.angle_beta   90.00
_cell.angle_gamma   90.00
#
_symmetry.space_group_name_H-M   'P 1'
#
loop_
_entity.id
_entity.type
_entity.pdbx_description
1 polymer ?
#
loop_
_entity_poly.entity_id
_entity_poly.type
_entity_poly.pdbx_seq_one_letter_code
_entity_poly.pdbx_strand_id
1 'polypeptide(L)' 'MYDLVLKNCKIVNENKIYESDIAINGSRIELISNSIDAESKKEIDLNGRYIIP' A
#
# COMPACT_ATOMS: atom_id res chain seq x y z
N MET A 1 -13.78 6.77 0.10
CA MET A 1 -13.17 5.94 -0.95
C MET A 1 -11.80 6.49 -1.29
N TYR A 2 -10.81 5.63 -1.33
CA TYR A 2 -9.45 6.04 -1.66
C TYR A 2 -9.27 6.20 -3.17
N ASP A 3 -8.34 7.04 -3.58
CA ASP A 3 -8.00 7.20 -4.99
C ASP A 3 -7.28 5.96 -5.51
N LEU A 4 -6.40 5.40 -4.69
CA LEU A 4 -5.56 4.27 -5.08
C LEU A 4 -5.29 3.39 -3.87
N VAL A 5 -5.39 2.08 -4.06
CA VAL A 5 -4.92 1.10 -3.07
C VAL A 5 -3.87 0.23 -3.75
N LEU A 6 -2.70 0.14 -3.12
CA LEU A 6 -1.63 -0.77 -3.54
C LEU A 6 -1.71 -2.00 -2.65
N LYS A 7 -1.85 -3.15 -3.28
CA LYS A 7 -2.00 -4.43 -2.57
C LYS A 7 -0.70 -5.23 -2.64
N ASN A 8 -0.46 -5.99 -1.59
CA ASN A 8 0.65 -6.95 -1.54
C ASN A 8 2.01 -6.29 -1.78
N CYS A 9 2.24 -5.17 -1.09
CA CYS A 9 3.51 -4.46 -1.14
C CYS A 9 4.47 -5.02 -0.11
N LYS A 10 5.77 -4.97 -0.41
CA LYS A 10 6.81 -5.18 0.58
C LYS A 10 7.47 -3.85 0.87
N ILE A 11 7.33 -3.38 2.10
CA ILE A 11 7.88 -2.09 2.53
C ILE A 11 9.18 -2.35 3.27
N VAL A 12 10.27 -1.73 2.80
CA VAL A 12 11.57 -1.84 3.46
C VAL A 12 11.78 -0.59 4.31
N ASN A 13 11.94 -0.79 5.59
CA ASN A 13 12.14 0.31 6.52
C ASN A 13 12.96 -0.17 7.72
N GLU A 14 14.01 0.57 8.08
CA GLU A 14 14.84 0.31 9.25
C GLU A 14 15.32 -1.15 9.35
N ASN A 15 15.82 -1.69 8.26
CA ASN A 15 16.29 -3.07 8.15
C ASN A 15 15.21 -4.12 8.35
N LYS A 16 13.95 -3.73 8.21
CA LYS A 16 12.82 -4.64 8.29
C LYS A 16 12.03 -4.61 7.00
N ILE A 17 11.44 -5.74 6.66
CA ILE A 17 10.57 -5.88 5.50
C ILE A 17 9.17 -6.23 6.00
N TYR A 18 8.20 -5.43 5.60
CA TYR A 18 6.80 -5.65 5.94
C TYR A 18 5.99 -5.95 4.70
N GLU A 19 5.10 -6.93 4.78
CA GLU A 19 4.06 -7.09 3.77
C GLU A 19 2.86 -6.26 4.20
N SER A 20 2.37 -5.43 3.31
CA SER A 20 1.33 -4.48 3.67
C SER A 20 0.58 -3.99 2.45
N ASP A 21 -0.60 -3.41 2.69
CA ASP A 21 -1.35 -2.66 1.69
C ASP A 21 -1.22 -1.18 2.01
N ILE A 22 -1.31 -0.35 0.99
CA ILE A 22 -1.18 1.10 1.12
C ILE A 22 -2.37 1.77 0.44
N ALA A 23 -3.05 2.65 1.17
CA ALA A 23 -4.14 3.45 0.63
C ALA A 23 -3.70 4.89 0.46
N ILE A 24 -3.98 5.45 -0.72
CA ILE A 24 -3.49 6.76 -1.13
C ILE A 24 -4.68 7.63 -1.56
N ASN A 25 -4.68 8.87 -1.09
CA ASN A 25 -5.59 9.91 -1.57
C ASN A 25 -4.77 11.09 -2.07
N GLY A 26 -4.93 11.42 -3.36
CA GLY A 26 -4.13 12.46 -3.98
C GLY A 26 -2.66 12.09 -3.96
N SER A 27 -1.84 12.92 -3.33
CA SER A 27 -0.41 12.67 -3.18
C SER A 27 -0.04 12.22 -1.75
N ARG A 28 -1.04 11.82 -0.95
CA ARG A 28 -0.86 11.52 0.46
C ARG A 28 -1.15 10.06 0.74
N ILE A 29 -0.27 9.41 1.50
CA ILE A 29 -0.51 8.07 2.02
C ILE A 29 -1.43 8.22 3.23
N GLU A 30 -2.63 7.65 3.15
CA GLU A 30 -3.64 7.76 4.21
C GLU A 30 -3.58 6.60 5.20
N LEU A 31 -3.22 5.41 4.73
CA LEU A 31 -3.27 4.21 5.55
C LEU A 31 -2.25 3.20 5.06
N ILE A 32 -1.56 2.58 6.00
CA ILE A 32 -0.72 1.41 5.75
C ILE A 32 -1.19 0.33 6.72
N SER A 33 -1.61 -0.80 6.20
CA SER A 33 -2.17 -1.88 7.01
C SER A 33 -1.87 -3.23 6.39
N ASN A 34 -1.87 -4.27 7.19
CA ASN A 34 -1.63 -5.64 6.70
C ASN A 34 -2.62 -6.05 5.62
N SER A 35 -3.84 -5.55 5.72
CA SER A 35 -4.87 -5.81 4.72
C SER A 35 -5.82 -4.63 4.69
N ILE A 36 -6.03 -4.07 3.51
CA ILE A 36 -6.99 -2.98 3.33
C ILE A 36 -8.16 -3.52 2.52
N ASP A 37 -9.31 -3.57 3.15
CA ASP A 37 -10.56 -4.00 2.51
C ASP A 37 -11.48 -2.80 2.39
N ALA A 38 -11.08 -1.85 1.57
CA ALA A 38 -11.81 -0.62 1.35
C ALA A 38 -11.93 -0.33 -0.14
N GLU A 39 -12.98 0.38 -0.51
CA GLU A 39 -13.18 0.77 -1.89
C GLU A 39 -12.16 1.81 -2.32
N SER A 40 -11.73 1.70 -3.55
CA SER A 40 -10.82 2.67 -4.16
C SER A 40 -11.20 2.84 -5.63
N LYS A 41 -10.83 3.98 -6.18
CA LYS A 41 -11.03 4.25 -7.60
C LYS A 41 -10.14 3.35 -8.45
N LYS A 42 -8.98 3.01 -7.93
CA LYS A 42 -8.02 2.15 -8.62
C LYS A 42 -7.32 1.27 -7.60
N GLU A 43 -7.08 0.03 -7.99
CA GLU A 43 -6.35 -0.92 -7.16
C GLU A 43 -5.27 -1.56 -8.01
N ILE A 44 -4.06 -1.63 -7.46
CA ILE A 44 -2.92 -2.25 -8.12
C ILE A 44 -2.34 -3.30 -7.19
N ASP A 45 -2.24 -4.53 -7.69
CA ASP A 45 -1.58 -5.61 -6.97
C ASP A 45 -0.11 -5.60 -7.37
N LEU A 46 0.77 -5.27 -6.43
CA LEU A 46 2.20 -5.22 -6.68
C LEU A 46 2.86 -6.59 -6.61
N ASN A 47 2.08 -7.61 -6.19
CA ASN A 47 2.52 -9.00 -6.24
C ASN A 47 3.86 -9.23 -5.54
N GLY A 48 4.07 -8.58 -4.40
CA GLY A 48 5.26 -8.72 -3.60
C GLY A 48 6.42 -7.82 -3.98
N ARG A 49 6.20 -6.82 -4.83
CA ARG A 49 7.26 -5.88 -5.18
C ARG A 49 7.59 -4.98 -4.00
N TYR A 50 8.84 -4.55 -3.95
CA TYR A 50 9.33 -3.70 -2.87
C TYR A 50 8.98 -2.24 -3.09
N ILE A 51 8.64 -1.57 -1.99
CA ILE A 51 8.49 -0.13 -1.94
C ILE A 51 9.51 0.40 -0.95
N ILE A 52 10.30 1.36 -1.39
CA ILE A 52 11.31 2.00 -0.55
C ILE A 52 10.85 3.44 -0.31
N PRO A 53 10.71 3.85 0.95
CA PRO A 53 10.29 5.23 1.25
C PRO A 53 11.37 6.25 0.90
#